data_0c3806c78972ac08e55d589bf6659ad2
#
_entry.id   0c3806c78972ac08e55d589bf6659ad2
#
_cell.length_a   1.000
_cell.length_b   1.000
_cell.length_c   1.000
_cell.angle_alpha   90.00
_cell.angle_beta   90.00
_cell.angle_gamma   90.00
#
_symmetry.space_group_name_H-M   'P 1'
#
loop_
_entity.id
_entity.type
_entity.pdbx_description
1 polymer ?
#
loop_
_entity_poly.entity_id
_entity_poly.type
_entity_poly.pdbx_seq_one_letter_code
_entity_poly.pdbx_strand_id
1 'polypeptide(L)'
;MPGPYLIRDVSLLLTLPGQTAVIPPQDAAYGVQCVGLVKVYAGCPRTEEWKKGPFVKDMPKLQRGVAIATFFGGIYPSHKHGNHACFFVDFLPDDTGFTVLEQHVQPSPNIIRTRNIRFDMDPKTTEAASNGDLFSVVM
;
A
#
# COMPACT_ATOMS: atom_id res chain seq x y z
N MET A 1 11.22 3.26 16.41
CA MET A 1 11.98 3.56 15.19
C MET A 1 11.02 3.80 14.03
N PRO A 2 11.22 4.86 13.27
CA PRO A 2 10.49 4.99 12.01
C PRO A 2 10.89 3.90 11.04
N GLY A 3 10.06 3.70 10.01
CA GLY A 3 10.25 2.65 9.03
C GLY A 3 11.65 2.59 8.40
N PRO A 4 11.77 1.80 7.33
CA PRO A 4 10.67 1.19 6.59
C PRO A 4 9.93 0.14 7.41
N TYR A 5 8.63 0.02 7.16
CA TYR A 5 7.80 -0.96 7.84
C TYR A 5 7.66 -2.19 6.94
N LEU A 6 7.98 -3.36 7.50
CA LEU A 6 7.95 -4.61 6.76
C LEU A 6 6.86 -5.52 7.31
N ILE A 7 6.21 -6.26 6.43
CA ILE A 7 5.29 -7.31 6.85
C ILE A 7 6.03 -8.26 7.79
N ARG A 8 5.39 -8.62 8.92
CA ARG A 8 6.05 -9.41 9.98
C ARG A 8 6.46 -10.80 9.53
N ASP A 9 5.80 -11.34 8.52
CA ASP A 9 6.08 -12.65 7.95
C ASP A 9 5.82 -12.60 6.45
N VAL A 10 6.87 -12.71 5.66
CA VAL A 10 6.78 -12.57 4.19
C VAL A 10 5.89 -13.65 3.56
N SER A 11 5.75 -14.81 4.22
CA SER A 11 4.86 -15.87 3.71
C SER A 11 3.39 -15.43 3.65
N LEU A 12 3.02 -14.42 4.44
CA LEU A 12 1.66 -13.86 4.42
C LEU A 12 1.31 -13.24 3.06
N LEU A 13 2.30 -12.82 2.28
CA LEU A 13 2.04 -12.32 0.92
C LEU A 13 1.42 -13.39 0.03
N LEU A 14 1.66 -14.66 0.33
CA LEU A 14 1.08 -15.79 -0.41
C LEU A 14 -0.21 -16.33 0.21
N THR A 15 -0.38 -16.20 1.52
CA THR A 15 -1.49 -16.84 2.24
C THR A 15 -2.67 -15.90 2.49
N LEU A 16 -2.44 -14.59 2.54
CA LEU A 16 -3.51 -13.62 2.78
C LEU A 16 -4.46 -13.40 1.59
N PRO A 17 -4.04 -13.51 0.31
CA PRO A 17 -4.97 -13.28 -0.79
C PRO A 17 -6.22 -14.17 -0.70
N GLY A 18 -7.39 -13.55 -0.85
CA GLY A 18 -8.68 -14.24 -0.74
C GLY A 18 -9.29 -14.21 0.66
N GLN A 19 -8.53 -13.79 1.66
CA GLN A 19 -9.03 -13.69 3.02
C GLN A 19 -9.77 -12.38 3.25
N THR A 20 -10.58 -12.34 4.31
CA THR A 20 -11.34 -11.16 4.70
C THR A 20 -10.40 -10.03 5.11
N ALA A 21 -10.72 -8.81 4.67
CA ALA A 21 -10.00 -7.61 5.04
C ALA A 21 -9.95 -7.44 6.58
N VAL A 22 -8.88 -6.82 7.06
CA VAL A 22 -8.63 -6.68 8.50
C VAL A 22 -8.84 -5.24 8.96
N ILE A 23 -9.23 -5.09 10.22
CA ILE A 23 -9.45 -3.80 10.88
C ILE A 23 -8.60 -3.78 12.15
N PRO A 24 -7.63 -2.84 12.28
CA PRO A 24 -6.90 -2.71 13.54
C PRO A 24 -7.87 -2.35 14.67
N PRO A 25 -7.68 -2.88 15.89
CA PRO A 25 -8.59 -2.58 17.00
C PRO A 25 -8.79 -1.09 17.26
N GLN A 26 -7.73 -0.28 17.12
CA GLN A 26 -7.80 1.17 17.32
C GLN A 26 -8.65 1.88 16.26
N ASP A 27 -8.90 1.25 15.12
CA ASP A 27 -9.67 1.82 14.00
C ASP A 27 -11.06 1.20 13.88
N ALA A 28 -11.52 0.47 14.89
CA ALA A 28 -12.79 -0.28 14.81
C ALA A 28 -13.99 0.61 14.42
N ALA A 29 -13.98 1.88 14.86
CA ALA A 29 -15.08 2.81 14.56
C ALA A 29 -15.13 3.23 13.10
N TYR A 30 -14.04 3.05 12.35
CA TYR A 30 -13.91 3.50 10.95
C TYR A 30 -14.19 2.40 9.93
N GLY A 31 -14.29 1.14 10.38
CA GLY A 31 -14.49 0.00 9.48
C GLY A 31 -13.26 -0.33 8.64
N VAL A 32 -13.49 -1.06 7.55
CA VAL A 32 -12.41 -1.48 6.65
C VAL A 32 -11.83 -0.28 5.91
N GLN A 33 -10.50 -0.16 5.95
CA GLN A 33 -9.74 0.84 5.20
C GLN A 33 -8.48 0.19 4.62
N CYS A 34 -7.94 0.78 3.55
CA CYS A 34 -6.71 0.26 2.92
C CYS A 34 -5.53 0.24 3.90
N VAL A 35 -5.41 1.26 4.74
CA VAL A 35 -4.32 1.38 5.71
C VAL A 35 -4.36 0.31 6.80
N GLY A 36 -5.52 -0.31 7.03
CA GLY A 36 -5.66 -1.37 8.04
C GLY A 36 -4.73 -2.54 7.81
N LEU A 37 -4.51 -2.90 6.57
CA LEU A 37 -3.63 -4.02 6.22
C LEU A 37 -2.20 -3.81 6.72
N VAL A 38 -1.62 -2.65 6.40
CA VAL A 38 -0.23 -2.35 6.79
C VAL A 38 -0.11 -2.07 8.29
N LYS A 39 -1.16 -1.53 8.92
CA LYS A 39 -1.18 -1.36 10.37
C LYS A 39 -1.16 -2.69 11.10
N VAL A 40 -1.98 -3.64 10.68
CA VAL A 40 -2.09 -4.96 11.34
C VAL A 40 -0.83 -5.80 11.12
N TYR A 41 -0.34 -5.88 9.90
CA TYR A 41 0.70 -6.85 9.55
C TYR A 41 2.12 -6.30 9.54
N ALA A 42 2.31 -4.99 9.60
CA ALA A 42 3.63 -4.37 9.67
C ALA A 42 3.79 -3.43 10.86
N GLY A 43 2.75 -3.26 11.67
CA GLY A 43 2.82 -2.38 12.83
C GLY A 43 2.96 -0.91 12.48
N CYS A 44 2.46 -0.50 11.30
CA CYS A 44 2.49 0.91 10.93
C CYS A 44 1.71 1.74 11.96
N PRO A 45 2.25 2.89 12.38
CA PRO A 45 1.56 3.78 13.31
C PRO A 45 0.40 4.49 12.63
N ARG A 46 -0.22 5.44 13.34
CA ARG A 46 -1.25 6.31 12.76
C ARG A 46 -0.71 7.01 11.52
N THR A 47 -1.56 7.21 10.53
CA THR A 47 -1.14 7.79 9.24
C THR A 47 -0.53 9.19 9.37
N GLU A 48 -0.91 9.93 10.38
CA GLU A 48 -0.34 11.27 10.64
C GLU A 48 1.14 11.21 10.99
N GLU A 49 1.63 10.05 11.45
CA GLU A 49 3.04 9.85 11.79
C GLU A 49 3.88 9.33 10.63
N TRP A 50 3.24 8.97 9.51
CA TRP A 50 3.94 8.43 8.35
C TRP A 50 4.77 9.50 7.67
N LYS A 51 5.98 9.12 7.25
CA LYS A 51 6.85 9.97 6.46
C LYS A 51 7.09 9.36 5.11
N LYS A 52 7.13 10.19 4.09
CA LYS A 52 7.39 9.77 2.73
C LYS A 52 8.86 9.36 2.58
N GLY A 53 9.07 8.11 2.22
CA GLY A 53 10.38 7.60 1.82
C GLY A 53 10.60 7.75 0.31
N PRO A 54 11.57 6.99 -0.25
CA PRO A 54 11.84 7.01 -1.68
C PRO A 54 10.63 6.55 -2.49
N PHE A 55 10.49 7.06 -3.71
CA PHE A 55 9.49 6.54 -4.64
C PHE A 55 9.82 5.09 -5.01
N VAL A 56 8.79 4.26 -5.11
CA VAL A 56 8.96 2.86 -5.54
C VAL A 56 9.62 2.80 -6.92
N LYS A 57 9.23 3.66 -7.84
CA LYS A 57 9.78 3.69 -9.20
C LYS A 57 11.28 3.97 -9.25
N ASP A 58 11.83 4.61 -8.21
CA ASP A 58 13.25 4.95 -8.13
C ASP A 58 14.08 3.90 -7.38
N MET A 59 13.45 2.81 -6.93
CA MET A 59 14.09 1.76 -6.14
C MET A 59 14.25 0.49 -6.98
N PRO A 60 15.39 0.26 -7.63
CA PRO A 60 15.57 -0.91 -8.50
C PRO A 60 15.49 -2.24 -7.75
N LYS A 61 15.74 -2.22 -6.44
CA LYS A 61 15.69 -3.42 -5.59
C LYS A 61 14.95 -3.08 -4.31
N LEU A 62 13.63 -3.14 -4.34
CA LEU A 62 12.82 -2.93 -3.16
C LEU A 62 12.52 -4.26 -2.48
N GLN A 63 12.63 -4.28 -1.16
CA GLN A 63 12.38 -5.49 -0.39
C GLN A 63 10.92 -5.91 -0.43
N ARG A 64 10.67 -7.18 -0.72
CA ARG A 64 9.32 -7.76 -0.69
C ARG A 64 8.71 -7.62 0.69
N GLY A 65 7.46 -7.15 0.74
CA GLY A 65 6.74 -6.99 2.01
C GLY A 65 6.90 -5.62 2.66
N VAL A 66 7.56 -4.66 2.00
CA VAL A 66 7.64 -3.31 2.53
C VAL A 66 6.30 -2.58 2.34
N ALA A 67 5.89 -1.82 3.36
CA ALA A 67 4.69 -0.99 3.26
C ALA A 67 4.96 0.22 2.37
N ILE A 68 4.05 0.46 1.43
CA ILE A 68 4.13 1.59 0.50
C ILE A 68 2.79 2.33 0.50
N ALA A 69 2.82 3.59 0.12
CA ALA A 69 1.61 4.42 0.09
C ALA A 69 1.77 5.59 -0.89
N THR A 70 0.63 6.17 -1.26
CA THR A 70 0.60 7.41 -2.02
C THR A 70 0.70 8.59 -1.06
N PHE A 71 1.59 9.53 -1.35
CA PHE A 71 1.78 10.74 -0.56
C PHE A 71 1.50 11.97 -1.42
N PHE A 72 1.00 13.02 -0.78
CA PHE A 72 0.79 14.31 -1.43
C PHE A 72 1.39 15.40 -0.55
N GLY A 73 2.26 16.22 -1.12
CA GLY A 73 2.95 17.25 -0.34
C GLY A 73 3.79 16.69 0.80
N GLY A 74 4.28 15.46 0.66
CA GLY A 74 5.10 14.79 1.68
C GLY A 74 4.33 14.16 2.82
N ILE A 75 2.99 14.20 2.81
CA ILE A 75 2.14 13.60 3.83
C ILE A 75 1.18 12.58 3.24
N TYR A 76 0.71 11.65 4.08
CA TYR A 76 -0.38 10.75 3.70
C TYR A 76 -1.70 11.47 3.97
N PRO A 77 -2.46 11.83 2.92
CA PRO A 77 -3.64 12.68 3.09
C PRO A 77 -4.84 11.89 3.59
N SER A 78 -5.77 12.59 4.25
CA SER A 78 -7.04 12.02 4.71
C SER A 78 -8.15 12.23 3.67
N HIS A 79 -7.83 12.05 2.40
CA HIS A 79 -8.82 12.16 1.33
C HIS A 79 -9.78 10.97 1.35
N LYS A 80 -11.04 11.20 0.98
CA LYS A 80 -12.02 10.11 0.85
C LYS A 80 -11.65 9.14 -0.28
N HIS A 81 -11.01 9.65 -1.33
CA HIS A 81 -10.68 8.89 -2.53
C HIS A 81 -9.25 9.19 -2.97
N GLY A 82 -8.66 8.24 -3.66
CA GLY A 82 -7.39 8.42 -4.35
C GLY A 82 -6.15 8.07 -3.55
N ASN A 83 -6.16 8.21 -2.23
CA ASN A 83 -5.03 7.80 -1.41
C ASN A 83 -5.11 6.29 -1.12
N HIS A 84 -3.95 5.64 -1.03
CA HIS A 84 -3.90 4.19 -0.87
C HIS A 84 -2.61 3.77 -0.16
N ALA A 85 -2.69 2.68 0.59
CA ALA A 85 -1.55 2.03 1.22
C ALA A 85 -1.67 0.52 1.04
N CYS A 86 -0.54 -0.15 0.88
CA CYS A 86 -0.50 -1.58 0.60
C CYS A 86 0.91 -2.13 0.85
N PHE A 87 1.10 -3.44 0.61
CA PHE A 87 2.41 -4.06 0.65
C PHE A 87 2.96 -4.25 -0.76
N PHE A 88 4.22 -3.88 -0.94
CA PHE A 88 4.96 -4.19 -2.16
C PHE A 88 5.26 -5.69 -2.20
N VAL A 89 4.95 -6.36 -3.32
CA VAL A 89 5.25 -7.77 -3.50
C VAL A 89 6.49 -7.94 -4.39
N ASP A 90 6.43 -7.44 -5.62
CA ASP A 90 7.54 -7.57 -6.55
C ASP A 90 7.33 -6.66 -7.76
N PHE A 91 8.43 -6.31 -8.44
CA PHE A 91 8.32 -5.63 -9.73
C PHE A 91 7.81 -6.60 -10.79
N LEU A 92 7.09 -6.07 -11.78
CA LEU A 92 6.68 -6.86 -12.94
C LEU A 92 7.91 -7.22 -13.77
N PRO A 93 7.89 -8.38 -14.48
CA PRO A 93 9.06 -8.82 -15.25
C PRO A 93 9.53 -7.84 -16.33
N ASP A 94 8.62 -7.00 -16.83
CA ASP A 94 8.94 -6.01 -17.87
C ASP A 94 9.27 -4.62 -17.28
N ASP A 95 9.38 -4.50 -15.96
CA ASP A 95 9.66 -3.26 -15.24
C ASP A 95 8.65 -2.12 -15.48
N THR A 96 7.45 -2.46 -15.94
CA THR A 96 6.39 -1.47 -16.19
C THR A 96 5.51 -1.15 -14.99
N GLY A 97 5.78 -1.77 -13.86
CA GLY A 97 5.01 -1.60 -12.65
C GLY A 97 5.40 -2.61 -11.59
N PHE A 98 4.50 -2.84 -10.66
CA PHE A 98 4.74 -3.76 -9.54
C PHE A 98 3.44 -4.40 -9.07
N THR A 99 3.56 -5.52 -8.37
CA THR A 99 2.44 -6.21 -7.73
C THR A 99 2.37 -5.80 -6.26
N VAL A 100 1.16 -5.61 -5.76
CA VAL A 100 0.89 -5.28 -4.35
C VAL A 100 -0.07 -6.26 -3.72
N LEU A 101 -0.01 -6.37 -2.40
CA LEU A 101 -1.04 -6.98 -1.57
C LEU A 101 -1.83 -5.85 -0.91
N GLU A 102 -3.14 -5.86 -1.06
CA GLU A 102 -3.99 -4.74 -0.67
C GLU A 102 -5.36 -5.19 -0.18
N GLN A 103 -6.10 -4.27 0.42
CA GLN A 103 -7.50 -4.44 0.77
C GLN A 103 -8.26 -3.13 0.52
N HIS A 104 -9.57 -3.19 0.56
CA HIS A 104 -10.47 -2.04 0.42
C HIS A 104 -10.37 -1.38 -0.96
N VAL A 105 -10.37 -2.22 -2.00
CA VAL A 105 -10.30 -1.79 -3.40
C VAL A 105 -11.48 -2.39 -4.16
N GLN A 106 -12.22 -1.54 -4.87
CA GLN A 106 -13.33 -2.00 -5.70
C GLN A 106 -12.84 -2.99 -6.77
N PRO A 107 -13.66 -3.98 -7.16
CA PRO A 107 -15.05 -4.21 -6.73
C PRO A 107 -15.19 -5.07 -5.47
N SER A 108 -14.10 -5.45 -4.81
CA SER A 108 -14.12 -6.36 -3.66
C SER A 108 -13.50 -5.72 -2.42
N PRO A 109 -14.13 -4.66 -1.84
CA PRO A 109 -13.50 -3.87 -0.77
C PRO A 109 -13.25 -4.63 0.52
N ASN A 110 -13.91 -5.77 0.74
CA ASN A 110 -13.79 -6.53 1.99
C ASN A 110 -12.88 -7.75 1.87
N ILE A 111 -12.13 -7.86 0.79
CA ILE A 111 -11.25 -9.01 0.53
C ILE A 111 -9.82 -8.52 0.31
N ILE A 112 -8.86 -9.21 0.92
CA ILE A 112 -7.43 -9.00 0.67
C ILE A 112 -7.11 -9.65 -0.68
N ARG A 113 -6.40 -8.92 -1.54
CA ARG A 113 -6.05 -9.42 -2.88
C ARG A 113 -4.71 -8.87 -3.35
N THR A 114 -4.19 -9.45 -4.42
CA THR A 114 -3.05 -8.90 -5.15
C THR A 114 -3.54 -8.15 -6.38
N ARG A 115 -2.77 -7.14 -6.79
CA ARG A 115 -3.07 -6.34 -7.97
C ARG A 115 -1.77 -5.83 -8.57
N ASN A 116 -1.76 -5.61 -9.88
CA ASN A 116 -0.63 -4.97 -10.56
C ASN A 116 -0.92 -3.48 -10.71
N ILE A 117 0.07 -2.66 -10.38
CA ILE A 117 0.01 -1.21 -10.50
C ILE A 117 1.08 -0.77 -11.48
N ARG A 118 0.70 0.03 -12.48
CA ARG A 118 1.60 0.43 -13.56
C ARG A 118 2.22 1.79 -13.30
N PHE A 119 3.45 1.97 -13.81
CA PHE A 119 4.11 3.26 -13.90
C PHE A 119 3.63 4.03 -15.14
N ASP A 120 3.98 5.31 -15.22
CA ASP A 120 3.73 6.18 -16.39
C ASP A 120 2.26 6.28 -16.79
N MET A 121 1.38 6.23 -15.81
CA MET A 121 -0.05 6.41 -16.05
C MET A 121 -0.41 7.89 -16.18
N ASP A 122 -1.42 8.17 -17.00
CA ASP A 122 -1.91 9.54 -17.15
C ASP A 122 -2.58 10.01 -15.84
N PRO A 123 -2.03 11.01 -15.13
CA PRO A 123 -2.61 11.47 -13.88
C PRO A 123 -3.99 12.11 -14.02
N LYS A 124 -4.39 12.50 -15.23
CA LYS A 124 -5.70 13.09 -15.47
C LYS A 124 -6.82 12.04 -15.52
N THR A 125 -6.49 10.81 -15.87
CA THR A 125 -7.47 9.73 -16.06
C THR A 125 -7.27 8.56 -15.12
N THR A 126 -6.20 8.57 -14.31
CA THR A 126 -5.84 7.47 -13.42
C THR A 126 -5.87 7.95 -11.97
N GLU A 127 -6.61 7.25 -11.12
CA GLU A 127 -6.60 7.53 -9.68
C GLU A 127 -5.21 7.27 -9.10
N ALA A 128 -4.85 8.02 -8.05
CA ALA A 128 -3.56 7.86 -7.37
C ALA A 128 -3.32 6.42 -6.93
N ALA A 129 -4.35 5.73 -6.46
CA ALA A 129 -4.26 4.34 -6.02
C ALA A 129 -3.87 3.36 -7.14
N SER A 130 -3.98 3.77 -8.39
CA SER A 130 -3.63 2.96 -9.56
C SER A 130 -2.46 3.52 -10.36
N ASN A 131 -1.80 4.56 -9.84
CA ASN A 131 -0.66 5.22 -10.49
C ASN A 131 0.62 4.90 -9.72
N GLY A 132 1.42 3.97 -10.25
CA GLY A 132 2.65 3.52 -9.60
C GLY A 132 3.68 4.63 -9.37
N ASP A 133 3.64 5.69 -10.16
CA ASP A 133 4.57 6.82 -9.99
C ASP A 133 4.38 7.56 -8.67
N LEU A 134 3.23 7.42 -8.03
CA LEU A 134 2.88 8.15 -6.81
C LEU A 134 3.17 7.38 -5.52
N PHE A 135 3.56 6.12 -5.61
CA PHE A 135 3.84 5.30 -4.43
C PHE A 135 5.25 5.52 -3.91
N SER A 136 5.35 5.64 -2.60
CA SER A 136 6.62 5.77 -1.88
C SER A 136 6.65 4.81 -0.70
N VAL A 137 7.85 4.48 -0.25
CA VAL A 137 8.05 3.68 0.95
C VAL A 137 7.54 4.48 2.16
N VAL A 138 6.80 3.81 3.04
CA VAL A 138 6.35 4.41 4.30
C VAL A 138 7.50 4.36 5.30
N MET A 139 7.89 5.52 5.81
CA MET A 139 8.97 5.65 6.79
C MET A 139 8.44 6.07 8.15
#